data_71e148b7e26b03391ee71079e7ec236a
#
_entry.id   71e148b7e26b03391ee71079e7ec236a
#
_cell.length_a   1.000
_cell.length_b   1.000
_cell.length_c   1.000
_cell.angle_alpha   90.00
_cell.angle_beta   90.00
_cell.angle_gamma   90.00
#
_symmetry.space_group_name_H-M   'P 1'
#
loop_
_entity.id
_entity.type
_entity.pdbx_description
1 polymer ?
#
loop_
_entity_poly.entity_id
_entity_poly.type
_entity_poly.pdbx_seq_one_letter_code
_entity_poly.pdbx_strand_id
1 'polypeptide(L)'
;MPHYLCKLKPPRPTFIDDMSGDEALLMRAHREYWTPRVETGVVIAMGAVADPAGGYGVAIIEAASQAALETMLGADPVIAAGRGFAYETLFMPAIAVRPSLQLAPITSVAP
;
A
#
# COMPACT_ATOMS: atom_id res chain seq x y z
N MET A 1 -7.47 -17.94 1.53
CA MET A 1 -7.91 -16.71 2.23
C MET A 1 -8.32 -15.66 1.20
N PRO A 2 -9.26 -14.78 1.54
CA PRO A 2 -9.68 -13.70 0.66
C PRO A 2 -8.54 -12.74 0.29
N HIS A 3 -8.69 -12.15 -0.88
CA HIS A 3 -7.78 -11.14 -1.38
C HIS A 3 -8.52 -9.82 -1.59
N TYR A 4 -7.81 -8.72 -1.40
CA TYR A 4 -8.36 -7.39 -1.52
C TYR A 4 -7.41 -6.49 -2.29
N LEU A 5 -7.98 -5.68 -3.17
CA LEU A 5 -7.24 -4.59 -3.80
C LEU A 5 -7.35 -3.38 -2.88
N CYS A 6 -6.20 -2.88 -2.44
CA CYS A 6 -6.12 -1.74 -1.54
C CYS A 6 -5.45 -0.59 -2.25
N LYS A 7 -6.07 0.57 -2.21
CA LYS A 7 -5.58 1.77 -2.88
C LYS A 7 -5.31 2.82 -1.82
N LEU A 8 -4.07 3.26 -1.71
CA LEU A 8 -3.68 4.31 -0.78
C LEU A 8 -3.75 5.66 -1.48
N LYS A 9 -4.68 6.50 -1.04
CA LYS A 9 -4.82 7.85 -1.55
C LYS A 9 -4.04 8.81 -0.68
N PRO A 10 -3.10 9.59 -1.26
CA PRO A 10 -2.41 10.62 -0.50
C PRO A 10 -3.33 11.80 -0.22
N PRO A 11 -2.92 12.74 0.65
CA PRO A 11 -3.78 13.84 1.08
C PRO A 11 -4.12 14.85 -0.03
N ARG A 12 -3.37 14.85 -1.13
CA ARG A 12 -3.61 15.77 -2.26
C ARG A 12 -3.02 15.22 -3.54
N PRO A 13 -3.57 15.60 -4.71
CA PRO A 13 -3.11 15.06 -6.00
C PRO A 13 -1.64 15.36 -6.32
N THR A 14 -1.09 16.43 -5.77
CA THR A 14 0.29 16.88 -6.04
C THR A 14 1.30 16.30 -5.05
N PHE A 15 0.87 15.41 -4.16
CA PHE A 15 1.68 14.91 -3.04
C PHE A 15 3.08 14.47 -3.43
N ILE A 16 3.22 13.72 -4.54
CA ILE A 16 4.52 13.21 -4.99
C ILE A 16 5.49 14.35 -5.31
N ASP A 17 4.96 15.44 -5.83
CA ASP A 17 5.78 16.57 -6.28
C ASP A 17 6.10 17.57 -5.15
N ASP A 18 5.23 17.67 -4.15
CA ASP A 18 5.35 18.69 -3.10
C ASP A 18 5.34 18.14 -1.68
N MET A 19 5.73 16.89 -1.52
CA MET A 19 5.83 16.21 -0.23
C MET A 19 6.72 17.00 0.73
N SER A 20 6.20 17.27 1.93
CA SER A 20 6.99 17.89 2.99
C SER A 20 8.01 16.92 3.59
N GLY A 21 8.95 17.43 4.37
CA GLY A 21 9.91 16.58 5.09
C GLY A 21 9.23 15.60 6.05
N ASP A 22 8.21 16.07 6.76
CA ASP A 22 7.45 15.22 7.67
C ASP A 22 6.69 14.13 6.90
N GLU A 23 6.13 14.47 5.77
CA GLU A 23 5.44 13.50 4.90
C GLU A 23 6.40 12.47 4.33
N ALA A 24 7.62 12.88 3.99
CA ALA A 24 8.65 11.95 3.53
C ALA A 24 9.02 10.95 4.62
N LEU A 25 9.10 11.40 5.89
CA LEU A 25 9.35 10.52 7.02
C LEU A 25 8.18 9.52 7.23
N LEU A 26 6.94 9.97 7.06
CA LEU A 26 5.78 9.09 7.11
C LEU A 26 5.82 8.04 6.02
N MET A 27 6.19 8.41 4.81
CA MET A 27 6.30 7.46 3.70
C MET A 27 7.40 6.44 3.94
N ARG A 28 8.49 6.85 4.58
CA ARG A 28 9.54 5.92 4.99
C ARG A 28 9.01 4.91 6.01
N ALA A 29 8.31 5.38 7.05
CA ALA A 29 7.72 4.51 8.06
C ALA A 29 6.68 3.56 7.44
N HIS A 30 5.90 4.05 6.48
CA HIS A 30 4.95 3.26 5.70
C HIS A 30 5.66 2.10 4.98
N ARG A 31 6.76 2.36 4.28
CA ARG A 31 7.53 1.32 3.61
C ARG A 31 8.09 0.30 4.60
N GLU A 32 8.60 0.77 5.72
CA GLU A 32 9.13 -0.11 6.77
C GLU A 32 8.05 -1.00 7.38
N TYR A 33 6.84 -0.50 7.48
CA TYR A 33 5.69 -1.28 7.96
C TYR A 33 5.33 -2.41 6.99
N TRP A 34 5.33 -2.14 5.68
CA TRP A 34 4.86 -3.10 4.68
C TRP A 34 5.92 -4.09 4.21
N THR A 35 7.19 -3.74 4.23
CA THR A 35 8.27 -4.59 3.72
C THR A 35 8.24 -6.00 4.30
N PRO A 36 8.13 -6.21 5.63
CA PRO A 36 8.05 -7.57 6.17
C PRO A 36 6.83 -8.35 5.67
N ARG A 37 5.74 -7.67 5.41
CA ARG A 37 4.49 -8.29 4.95
C ARG A 37 4.56 -8.70 3.49
N VAL A 38 5.32 -7.97 2.69
CA VAL A 38 5.64 -8.39 1.32
C VAL A 38 6.53 -9.64 1.37
N GLU A 39 7.54 -9.62 2.21
CA GLU A 39 8.49 -10.73 2.34
C GLU A 39 7.84 -12.02 2.83
N THR A 40 6.86 -11.93 3.71
CA THR A 40 6.13 -13.10 4.23
C THR A 40 4.95 -13.53 3.35
N GLY A 41 4.64 -12.79 2.30
CA GLY A 41 3.58 -13.14 1.35
C GLY A 41 2.19 -12.66 1.70
N VAL A 42 2.00 -11.97 2.82
CA VAL A 42 0.70 -11.36 3.17
C VAL A 42 0.31 -10.33 2.10
N VAL A 43 1.27 -9.58 1.63
CA VAL A 43 1.09 -8.69 0.48
C VAL A 43 1.59 -9.41 -0.76
N ILE A 44 0.67 -9.69 -1.68
CA ILE A 44 0.98 -10.39 -2.93
C ILE A 44 1.81 -9.50 -3.86
N ALA A 45 1.43 -8.25 -3.96
CA ALA A 45 2.14 -7.27 -4.77
C ALA A 45 1.80 -5.87 -4.27
N MET A 46 2.72 -4.94 -4.43
CA MET A 46 2.57 -3.58 -3.96
C MET A 46 3.37 -2.65 -4.88
N GLY A 47 2.84 -1.48 -5.14
CA GLY A 47 3.53 -0.53 -5.99
C GLY A 47 2.88 0.84 -6.01
N ALA A 48 3.50 1.73 -6.74
CA ALA A 48 3.00 3.08 -6.97
C ALA A 48 2.41 3.20 -8.37
N VAL A 49 1.35 3.97 -8.49
CA VAL A 49 0.70 4.26 -9.77
C VAL A 49 0.90 5.73 -10.10
N ALA A 50 1.46 5.98 -11.27
CA ALA A 50 1.67 7.33 -11.77
C ALA A 50 0.46 7.77 -12.59
N ASP A 51 -0.60 8.17 -11.90
CA ASP A 51 -1.81 8.67 -12.53
C ASP A 51 -1.63 10.18 -12.78
N PRO A 52 -1.83 10.67 -14.00
CA PRO A 52 -1.73 12.10 -14.28
C PRO A 52 -2.67 12.96 -13.42
N ALA A 53 -3.78 12.41 -12.96
CA ALA A 53 -4.72 13.11 -12.09
C ALA A 53 -4.27 13.12 -10.63
N GLY A 54 -3.24 12.40 -10.29
CA GLY A 54 -2.70 12.26 -8.94
C GLY A 54 -2.25 10.85 -8.65
N GLY A 55 -0.98 10.67 -8.29
CA GLY A 55 -0.41 9.37 -7.99
C GLY A 55 -1.01 8.73 -6.73
N TYR A 56 -0.98 7.42 -6.65
CA TYR A 56 -1.46 6.70 -5.47
C TYR A 56 -0.71 5.37 -5.32
N GLY A 57 -0.87 4.76 -4.17
CA GLY A 57 -0.32 3.43 -3.92
C GLY A 57 -1.36 2.35 -4.18
N VAL A 58 -0.91 1.15 -4.55
CA VAL A 58 -1.78 0.00 -4.73
C VAL A 58 -1.14 -1.23 -4.12
N ALA A 59 -1.94 -2.09 -3.51
CA ALA A 59 -1.48 -3.37 -2.98
C ALA A 59 -2.57 -4.41 -3.14
N ILE A 60 -2.17 -5.66 -3.34
CA ILE A 60 -3.07 -6.80 -3.24
C ILE A 60 -2.70 -7.54 -1.98
N ILE A 61 -3.64 -7.62 -1.04
CA ILE A 61 -3.40 -8.13 0.30
C ILE A 61 -4.30 -9.32 0.57
N GLU A 62 -3.73 -10.36 1.16
CA GLU A 62 -4.46 -11.52 1.64
C GLU A 62 -4.80 -11.30 3.12
N ALA A 63 -6.07 -11.44 3.46
CA ALA A 63 -6.53 -11.28 4.83
C ALA A 63 -7.70 -12.22 5.10
N ALA A 64 -7.83 -12.69 6.34
CA ALA A 64 -8.88 -13.64 6.71
C ALA A 64 -10.27 -13.04 6.58
N SER A 65 -10.40 -11.74 6.75
CA SER A 65 -11.69 -11.03 6.71
C SER A 65 -11.47 -9.55 6.41
N GLN A 66 -12.55 -8.86 6.10
CA GLN A 66 -12.54 -7.40 5.95
C GLN A 66 -12.06 -6.72 7.25
N ALA A 67 -12.53 -7.22 8.40
CA ALA A 67 -12.12 -6.67 9.71
C ALA A 67 -10.62 -6.83 9.95
N ALA A 68 -10.06 -7.99 9.62
CA ALA A 68 -8.61 -8.23 9.74
C ALA A 68 -7.82 -7.30 8.81
N LEU A 69 -8.31 -7.09 7.60
CA LEU A 69 -7.70 -6.15 6.66
C LEU A 69 -7.71 -4.73 7.22
N GLU A 70 -8.84 -4.28 7.72
CA GLU A 70 -8.99 -2.93 8.27
C GLU A 70 -8.06 -2.70 9.46
N THR A 71 -7.88 -3.70 10.31
CA THR A 71 -6.92 -3.62 11.42
C THR A 71 -5.50 -3.44 10.89
N MET A 72 -5.12 -4.21 9.89
CA MET A 72 -3.80 -4.12 9.28
C MET A 72 -3.57 -2.76 8.63
N LEU A 73 -4.54 -2.27 7.86
CA LEU A 73 -4.44 -0.98 7.20
C LEU A 73 -4.42 0.18 8.20
N GLY A 74 -5.19 0.08 9.27
CA GLY A 74 -5.25 1.10 10.31
C GLY A 74 -3.97 1.26 11.11
N ALA A 75 -3.14 0.23 11.15
CA ALA A 75 -1.85 0.26 11.84
C ALA A 75 -0.72 0.80 10.94
N ASP A 76 -0.98 1.02 9.66
CA ASP A 76 -0.03 1.69 8.78
C ASP A 76 0.26 3.09 9.32
N PRO A 77 1.54 3.46 9.50
CA PRO A 77 1.90 4.78 10.04
C PRO A 77 1.26 5.97 9.33
N VAL A 78 1.05 5.90 8.02
CA VAL A 78 0.40 7.01 7.28
C VAL A 78 -1.07 7.17 7.65
N ILE A 79 -1.72 6.10 8.07
CA ILE A 79 -3.11 6.14 8.53
C ILE A 79 -3.16 6.54 10.01
N ALA A 80 -2.31 5.93 10.83
CA ALA A 80 -2.26 6.20 12.27
C ALA A 80 -1.93 7.67 12.58
N ALA A 81 -1.15 8.31 11.74
CA ALA A 81 -0.77 9.71 11.91
C ALA A 81 -1.91 10.69 11.68
N GLY A 82 -2.98 10.29 11.00
CA GLY A 82 -4.14 11.15 10.76
C GLY A 82 -3.84 12.38 9.89
N ARG A 83 -2.98 12.23 8.89
CA ARG A 83 -2.48 13.33 8.06
C ARG A 83 -3.13 13.37 6.67
N GLY A 84 -4.33 12.81 6.52
CA GLY A 84 -5.10 12.91 5.29
C GLY A 84 -4.94 11.76 4.29
N PHE A 85 -4.15 10.75 4.63
CA PHE A 85 -4.09 9.53 3.83
C PHE A 85 -5.32 8.66 4.09
N ALA A 86 -5.78 7.96 3.07
CA ALA A 86 -6.92 7.05 3.20
C ALA A 86 -6.74 5.83 2.31
N TYR A 87 -7.20 4.68 2.79
CA TYR A 87 -7.29 3.47 1.99
C TYR A 87 -8.69 3.29 1.43
N GLU A 88 -8.75 2.86 0.17
CA GLU A 88 -9.96 2.35 -0.46
C GLU A 88 -9.73 0.87 -0.69
N THR A 89 -10.66 0.02 -0.27
CA THR A 89 -10.51 -1.44 -0.37
C THR A 89 -11.62 -2.04 -1.20
N LEU A 90 -11.26 -3.01 -2.06
CA LEU A 90 -12.18 -3.73 -2.90
C LEU A 90 -11.91 -5.21 -2.78
N PHE A 91 -12.94 -6.01 -2.49
CA PHE A 91 -12.82 -7.44 -2.44
C PHE A 91 -12.58 -8.01 -3.84
N MET A 92 -11.62 -8.94 -3.94
CA MET A 92 -11.30 -9.62 -5.19
C MET A 92 -11.84 -11.05 -5.12
N PRO A 93 -12.96 -11.37 -5.78
CA PRO A 93 -13.52 -12.73 -5.73
C PRO A 93 -12.65 -13.75 -6.44
N ALA A 94 -11.75 -13.31 -7.31
CA ALA A 94 -10.83 -14.21 -8.01
C ALA A 94 -9.51 -13.49 -8.25
N ILE A 95 -8.43 -14.25 -8.20
CA ILE A 95 -7.08 -13.75 -8.46
C ILE A 95 -6.27 -14.82 -9.16
N ALA A 96 -5.41 -14.40 -10.08
CA ALA A 96 -4.40 -15.26 -10.67
C ALA A 96 -3.04 -14.63 -10.44
N VAL A 97 -2.10 -15.42 -9.96
CA VAL A 97 -0.73 -14.99 -9.68
C VAL A 97 0.20 -15.91 -10.43
N ARG A 98 1.22 -15.38 -11.06
CA ARG A 98 2.21 -16.23 -11.73
C ARG A 98 2.92 -17.12 -10.69
N PRO A 99 3.29 -18.36 -11.06
CA PRO A 99 3.80 -19.35 -10.10
C PRO A 99 5.08 -18.93 -9.38
N SER A 100 5.92 -18.14 -10.03
CA SER A 100 7.16 -17.67 -9.46
C SER A 100 7.33 -16.21 -9.81
N LEU A 101 7.30 -15.35 -8.80
CA LEU A 101 7.45 -13.92 -8.98
C LEU A 101 8.87 -13.53 -8.54
N GLN A 102 9.73 -13.40 -9.53
CA GLN A 102 11.11 -12.96 -9.32
C GLN A 102 11.23 -11.55 -9.87
N LEU A 103 11.43 -10.60 -8.97
CA LEU A 103 11.68 -9.21 -9.33
C LEU A 103 13.06 -8.82 -8.87
N ALA A 104 13.65 -7.81 -9.51
CA ALA A 104 14.84 -7.18 -8.99
C ALA A 104 14.54 -6.67 -7.57
N PRO A 105 15.55 -6.60 -6.68
CA PRO A 105 15.35 -6.04 -5.35
C PRO A 105 14.70 -4.68 -5.41
N ILE A 106 13.78 -4.45 -4.51
CA ILE A 106 13.07 -3.19 -4.43
C ILE A 106 14.04 -2.13 -3.93
N THR A 107 14.32 -1.14 -4.75
CA THR A 107 15.26 -0.07 -4.40
C THR A 107 14.58 1.27 -4.17
N SER A 108 13.40 1.45 -4.71
CA SER A 108 12.73 2.75 -4.64
C SER A 108 11.25 2.53 -4.82
N VAL A 109 10.63 1.96 -3.86
CA VAL A 109 9.23 1.70 -4.00
C VAL A 109 8.43 2.64 -3.18
N ALA A 110 7.60 3.32 -3.84
CA ALA A 110 6.44 3.91 -3.24
C ALA A 110 5.29 2.94 -3.46
N PRO A 111 4.34 2.91 -2.74
CA PRO A 111 3.87 3.97 -1.87
C PRO A 111 4.65 4.09 -0.66
#